data_c9f47b6ad89ff8381c24192ae45229b0
#
_entry.id   c9f47b6ad89ff8381c24192ae45229b0
#
_cell.length_a   1.000
_cell.length_b   1.000
_cell.length_c   1.000
_cell.angle_alpha   90.00
_cell.angle_beta   90.00
_cell.angle_gamma   90.00
#
_symmetry.space_group_name_H-M   'P 1'
#
loop_
_entity.id
_entity.type
_entity.pdbx_description
1 polymer ?
#
loop_
_entity_poly.entity_id
_entity_poly.type
_entity_poly.pdbx_seq_one_letter_code
_entity_poly.pdbx_strand_id
1 'polypeptide(L)'
;MKTETVTASELDLSLVHALQVRPRATWSELAGPLGTTAATLAQRWEHLRRGGDAWVHAVPGPGYSRTRCSAFVLLSCAPGSRARVAAEVCRYEEVATVELTASARAGLLLDVLTPDFATLARLLTERLDTVPGVTAVDCRIATSLHMEGTRWRLRSLDPAQLARLGAAGARESADAPLSEPDALDRRLIEALVRDGRLSWTALAERCGASPATARRRVRRLTASGLLAFRCDMAAGLMGGPVPVTFLGRVAARDIGGVEGVLAALPECRLAAAVTGPDNVLATLWLGDVGEIQRREAHLAARLPGLTVTDRLVGLRTAKRMGHLLDEAGRRTGTVPIRPW
;
A
#
# COMPACT_ATOMS: atom_id res chain seq x y z
N MET A 1 8.55 27.74 11.45
CA MET A 1 9.57 27.23 10.52
C MET A 1 8.84 26.91 9.22
N LYS A 2 9.05 27.67 8.14
CA LYS A 2 8.42 27.38 6.84
C LYS A 2 9.03 26.08 6.31
N THR A 3 8.22 25.03 6.22
CA THR A 3 8.59 23.81 5.54
C THR A 3 8.70 24.16 4.07
N GLU A 4 9.92 24.20 3.53
CA GLU A 4 10.12 24.30 2.08
C GLU A 4 9.42 23.09 1.44
N THR A 5 8.35 23.37 0.71
CA THR A 5 7.66 22.36 -0.10
C THR A 5 8.60 22.04 -1.27
N VAL A 6 9.39 20.99 -1.14
CA VAL A 6 10.19 20.47 -2.25
C VAL A 6 9.20 19.96 -3.28
N THR A 7 9.02 20.69 -4.35
CA THR A 7 8.21 20.24 -5.50
C THR A 7 9.04 19.22 -6.28
N ALA A 8 8.48 18.02 -6.48
CA ALA A 8 9.09 17.02 -7.35
C ALA A 8 9.23 17.58 -8.76
N SER A 9 10.40 17.39 -9.39
CA SER A 9 10.54 17.69 -10.81
C SER A 9 9.74 16.69 -11.65
N GLU A 10 9.39 17.05 -12.89
CA GLU A 10 8.75 16.12 -13.84
C GLU A 10 9.54 14.82 -14.00
N LEU A 11 10.88 14.92 -13.99
CA LEU A 11 11.74 13.75 -14.06
C LEU A 11 11.62 12.86 -12.80
N ASP A 12 11.45 13.44 -11.61
CA ASP A 12 11.27 12.67 -10.36
C ASP A 12 9.94 11.91 -10.39
N LEU A 13 8.86 12.56 -10.84
CA LEU A 13 7.56 11.92 -11.00
C LEU A 13 7.61 10.80 -12.06
N SER A 14 8.28 11.05 -13.19
CA SER A 14 8.47 10.07 -14.25
C SER A 14 9.31 8.88 -13.77
N LEU A 15 10.37 9.12 -12.98
CA LEU A 15 11.19 8.08 -12.39
C LEU A 15 10.39 7.21 -11.40
N VAL A 16 9.61 7.84 -10.52
CA VAL A 16 8.74 7.09 -9.58
C VAL A 16 7.71 6.27 -10.35
N HIS A 17 7.06 6.84 -11.38
CA HIS A 17 6.11 6.10 -12.20
C HIS A 17 6.79 4.92 -12.92
N ALA A 18 7.96 5.11 -13.50
CA ALA A 18 8.73 4.03 -14.12
C ALA A 18 9.06 2.91 -13.11
N LEU A 19 9.41 3.28 -11.86
CA LEU A 19 9.66 2.32 -10.79
C LEU A 19 8.37 1.68 -10.23
N GLN A 20 7.21 2.32 -10.37
CA GLN A 20 5.93 1.66 -10.11
C GLN A 20 5.63 0.58 -11.15
N VAL A 21 6.00 0.80 -12.43
CA VAL A 21 5.85 -0.17 -13.51
C VAL A 21 6.91 -1.27 -13.43
N ARG A 22 8.18 -0.91 -13.23
CA ARG A 22 9.32 -1.82 -13.16
C ARG A 22 10.20 -1.56 -11.92
N PRO A 23 9.78 -1.98 -10.72
CA PRO A 23 10.41 -1.59 -9.44
C PRO A 23 11.90 -1.96 -9.32
N ARG A 24 12.32 -3.02 -9.99
CA ARG A 24 13.70 -3.53 -9.95
C ARG A 24 14.45 -3.39 -11.28
N ALA A 25 13.94 -2.58 -12.23
CA ALA A 25 14.68 -2.26 -13.44
C ALA A 25 16.01 -1.58 -13.11
N THR A 26 17.03 -1.85 -13.90
CA THR A 26 18.33 -1.16 -13.82
C THR A 26 18.18 0.28 -14.34
N TRP A 27 19.08 1.15 -13.93
CA TRP A 27 19.07 2.54 -14.42
C TRP A 27 19.26 2.61 -15.93
N SER A 28 20.07 1.70 -16.50
CA SER A 28 20.28 1.61 -17.94
C SER A 28 18.98 1.23 -18.70
N GLU A 29 18.18 0.33 -18.14
CA GLU A 29 16.87 -0.03 -18.74
C GLU A 29 15.87 1.12 -18.69
N LEU A 30 15.94 2.01 -17.70
CA LEU A 30 15.04 3.15 -17.53
C LEU A 30 15.50 4.40 -18.31
N ALA A 31 16.80 4.52 -18.60
CA ALA A 31 17.41 5.71 -19.19
C ALA A 31 16.79 6.08 -20.55
N GLY A 32 16.70 5.13 -21.47
CA GLY A 32 16.13 5.35 -22.79
C GLY A 32 14.63 5.76 -22.76
N PRO A 33 13.76 5.00 -22.07
CA PRO A 33 12.37 5.37 -21.92
C PRO A 33 12.13 6.74 -21.29
N LEU A 34 13.00 7.17 -20.35
CA LEU A 34 12.86 8.46 -19.65
C LEU A 34 13.63 9.61 -20.34
N GLY A 35 14.32 9.33 -21.45
CA GLY A 35 15.05 10.36 -22.20
C GLY A 35 16.21 11.00 -21.45
N THR A 36 16.89 10.23 -20.57
CA THR A 36 17.99 10.73 -19.72
C THR A 36 19.09 9.68 -19.56
N THR A 37 20.11 9.95 -18.73
CA THR A 37 21.21 9.00 -18.50
C THR A 37 20.95 8.12 -17.26
N ALA A 38 21.57 6.93 -17.25
CA ALA A 38 21.54 6.04 -16.08
C ALA A 38 22.14 6.70 -14.82
N ALA A 39 23.20 7.51 -14.99
CA ALA A 39 23.84 8.25 -13.90
C ALA A 39 22.88 9.30 -13.29
N THR A 40 22.18 10.06 -14.13
CA THR A 40 21.19 11.05 -13.69
C THR A 40 20.08 10.37 -12.89
N LEU A 41 19.53 9.24 -13.38
CA LEU A 41 18.49 8.51 -12.68
C LEU A 41 18.97 7.95 -11.33
N ALA A 42 20.19 7.41 -11.27
CA ALA A 42 20.77 6.92 -10.03
C ALA A 42 20.91 8.04 -8.99
N GLN A 43 21.42 9.21 -9.41
CA GLN A 43 21.57 10.39 -8.55
C GLN A 43 20.22 10.91 -8.04
N ARG A 44 19.23 11.05 -8.93
CA ARG A 44 17.86 11.48 -8.57
C ARG A 44 17.21 10.52 -7.59
N TRP A 45 17.30 9.23 -7.86
CA TRP A 45 16.77 8.21 -6.96
C TRP A 45 17.40 8.27 -5.58
N GLU A 46 18.73 8.40 -5.53
CA GLU A 46 19.45 8.48 -4.25
C GLU A 46 19.05 9.73 -3.44
N HIS A 47 18.81 10.85 -4.12
CA HIS A 47 18.28 12.06 -3.48
C HIS A 47 16.89 11.82 -2.88
N LEU A 48 15.93 11.29 -3.65
CA LEU A 48 14.58 10.97 -3.18
C LEU A 48 14.60 9.95 -2.04
N ARG A 49 15.43 8.92 -2.16
CA ARG A 49 15.54 7.87 -1.15
C ARG A 49 16.10 8.39 0.18
N ARG A 50 17.12 9.22 0.14
CA ARG A 50 17.74 9.83 1.35
C ARG A 50 16.80 10.81 2.04
N GLY A 51 16.04 11.57 1.29
CA GLY A 51 15.02 12.47 1.83
C GLY A 51 13.79 11.73 2.42
N GLY A 52 13.70 10.42 2.21
CA GLY A 52 12.49 9.67 2.55
C GLY A 52 11.30 9.97 1.62
N ASP A 53 11.56 10.67 0.53
CA ASP A 53 10.56 11.18 -0.40
C ASP A 53 10.01 10.09 -1.34
N ALA A 54 10.82 9.05 -1.66
CA ALA A 54 10.38 7.88 -2.40
C ALA A 54 11.13 6.62 -1.95
N TRP A 55 10.46 5.48 -2.03
CA TRP A 55 11.04 4.18 -1.67
C TRP A 55 10.41 3.04 -2.45
N VAL A 56 11.24 2.06 -2.81
CA VAL A 56 10.78 0.78 -3.36
C VAL A 56 10.88 -0.28 -2.26
N HIS A 57 9.84 -1.06 -2.11
CA HIS A 57 9.78 -2.12 -1.11
C HIS A 57 8.97 -3.31 -1.59
N ALA A 58 9.19 -4.46 -0.95
CA ALA A 58 8.36 -5.63 -1.14
C ALA A 58 7.11 -5.55 -0.27
N VAL A 59 6.00 -6.04 -0.80
CA VAL A 59 4.70 -6.15 -0.13
C VAL A 59 4.10 -7.53 -0.40
N PRO A 60 3.12 -7.98 0.37
CA PRO A 60 2.31 -9.13 -0.01
C PRO A 60 1.71 -8.92 -1.40
N GLY A 61 1.84 -9.93 -2.23
CA GLY A 61 1.28 -9.92 -3.58
C GLY A 61 -0.19 -10.37 -3.59
N PRO A 62 -0.85 -10.33 -4.75
CA PRO A 62 -2.28 -10.65 -4.87
C PRO A 62 -2.61 -12.11 -4.52
N GLY A 63 -1.64 -13.01 -4.55
CA GLY A 63 -1.81 -14.37 -4.05
C GLY A 63 -1.97 -14.47 -2.54
N TYR A 64 -1.50 -13.45 -1.79
CA TYR A 64 -1.56 -13.43 -0.34
C TYR A 64 -3.01 -13.52 0.18
N SER A 65 -3.90 -12.67 -0.31
CA SER A 65 -5.29 -12.59 0.16
C SER A 65 -6.13 -13.84 -0.12
N ARG A 66 -5.64 -14.76 -0.97
CA ARG A 66 -6.31 -16.05 -1.23
C ARG A 66 -6.09 -17.08 -0.12
N THR A 67 -5.04 -16.95 0.68
CA THR A 67 -4.64 -17.95 1.67
C THR A 67 -4.40 -17.37 3.06
N ARG A 68 -4.46 -16.05 3.20
CA ARG A 68 -4.15 -15.31 4.42
C ARG A 68 -5.29 -14.37 4.78
N CYS A 69 -5.24 -13.81 5.96
CA CYS A 69 -6.27 -12.91 6.44
C CYS A 69 -5.86 -11.45 6.27
N SER A 70 -6.70 -10.69 5.57
CA SER A 70 -6.63 -9.24 5.48
C SER A 70 -7.84 -8.63 6.17
N ALA A 71 -7.63 -7.60 6.97
CA ALA A 71 -8.73 -6.93 7.68
C ALA A 71 -8.47 -5.42 7.76
N PHE A 72 -9.56 -4.66 7.84
CA PHE A 72 -9.55 -3.23 8.12
C PHE A 72 -10.12 -3.02 9.51
N VAL A 73 -9.34 -2.42 10.39
CA VAL A 73 -9.75 -2.22 11.78
C VAL A 73 -9.96 -0.73 12.04
N LEU A 74 -11.17 -0.40 12.45
CA LEU A 74 -11.54 0.95 12.84
C LEU A 74 -11.42 1.06 14.37
N LEU A 75 -10.53 1.93 14.85
CA LEU A 75 -10.35 2.16 16.27
C LEU A 75 -11.00 3.47 16.70
N SER A 76 -11.91 3.40 17.66
CA SER A 76 -12.34 4.56 18.41
C SER A 76 -11.33 4.88 19.51
N CYS A 77 -11.03 6.16 19.70
CA CYS A 77 -10.05 6.62 20.68
C CYS A 77 -10.66 7.61 21.66
N ALA A 78 -10.29 7.52 22.91
CA ALA A 78 -10.62 8.55 23.91
C ALA A 78 -10.07 9.92 23.48
N PRO A 79 -10.74 11.02 23.84
CA PRO A 79 -10.26 12.38 23.55
C PRO A 79 -8.79 12.56 23.98
N GLY A 80 -7.96 13.13 23.09
CA GLY A 80 -6.54 13.39 23.36
C GLY A 80 -5.62 12.16 23.23
N SER A 81 -6.13 10.93 23.07
CA SER A 81 -5.30 9.72 23.02
C SER A 81 -4.87 9.30 21.62
N ARG A 82 -5.48 9.81 20.56
CA ARG A 82 -5.32 9.33 19.17
C ARG A 82 -3.87 9.25 18.70
N ALA A 83 -3.05 10.29 18.95
CA ALA A 83 -1.66 10.30 18.53
C ALA A 83 -0.82 9.23 19.25
N ARG A 84 -1.07 9.03 20.55
CA ARG A 84 -0.40 8.00 21.36
C ARG A 84 -0.81 6.60 20.91
N VAL A 85 -2.11 6.35 20.69
CA VAL A 85 -2.60 5.07 20.17
C VAL A 85 -1.99 4.79 18.78
N ALA A 86 -1.96 5.79 17.88
CA ALA A 86 -1.34 5.63 16.58
C ALA A 86 0.15 5.25 16.67
N ALA A 87 0.92 5.90 17.56
CA ALA A 87 2.32 5.59 17.78
C ALA A 87 2.52 4.15 18.30
N GLU A 88 1.63 3.68 19.19
CA GLU A 88 1.68 2.32 19.72
C GLU A 88 1.38 1.28 18.63
N VAL A 89 0.26 1.42 17.93
CA VAL A 89 -0.13 0.43 16.90
C VAL A 89 0.81 0.43 15.69
N CYS A 90 1.55 1.51 15.44
CA CYS A 90 2.60 1.54 14.44
C CYS A 90 3.74 0.54 14.71
N ARG A 91 3.92 0.09 15.95
CA ARG A 91 4.95 -0.91 16.33
C ARG A 91 4.55 -2.34 16.00
N TYR A 92 3.27 -2.59 15.70
CA TYR A 92 2.77 -3.94 15.47
C TYR A 92 3.09 -4.39 14.05
N GLU A 93 3.68 -5.57 13.91
CA GLU A 93 4.13 -6.13 12.64
C GLU A 93 2.95 -6.62 11.78
N GLU A 94 1.81 -6.92 12.40
CA GLU A 94 0.56 -7.29 11.73
C GLU A 94 -0.17 -6.07 11.15
N VAL A 95 0.09 -4.88 11.67
CA VAL A 95 -0.52 -3.63 11.20
C VAL A 95 0.32 -3.06 10.06
N ALA A 96 -0.17 -3.16 8.85
CA ALA A 96 0.51 -2.71 7.65
C ALA A 96 0.41 -1.19 7.45
N THR A 97 -0.77 -0.62 7.66
CA THR A 97 -1.05 0.82 7.49
C THR A 97 -1.76 1.36 8.71
N VAL A 98 -1.45 2.59 9.10
CA VAL A 98 -2.10 3.33 10.18
C VAL A 98 -2.46 4.71 9.66
N GLU A 99 -3.74 4.98 9.55
CA GLU A 99 -4.28 6.26 9.10
C GLU A 99 -5.08 6.94 10.21
N LEU A 100 -4.71 8.19 10.55
CA LEU A 100 -5.50 9.03 11.44
C LEU A 100 -6.62 9.65 10.62
N THR A 101 -7.86 9.51 11.08
CA THR A 101 -9.03 10.03 10.37
C THR A 101 -9.71 11.21 11.11
N ALA A 102 -10.55 11.94 10.41
CA ALA A 102 -11.37 13.00 11.01
C ALA A 102 -12.56 12.46 11.83
N SER A 103 -12.86 11.16 11.76
CA SER A 103 -14.00 10.54 12.43
C SER A 103 -13.73 10.34 13.93
N ALA A 104 -14.74 10.58 14.75
CA ALA A 104 -14.72 10.23 16.18
C ALA A 104 -14.94 8.72 16.39
N ARG A 105 -15.76 8.09 15.53
CA ARG A 105 -16.11 6.66 15.59
C ARG A 105 -14.99 5.74 15.06
N ALA A 106 -14.16 6.30 14.19
CA ALA A 106 -13.01 5.60 13.59
C ALA A 106 -11.82 6.55 13.60
N GLY A 107 -11.33 6.92 14.78
CA GLY A 107 -10.20 7.83 14.94
C GLY A 107 -8.93 7.35 14.26
N LEU A 108 -8.77 6.04 14.13
CA LEU A 108 -7.74 5.39 13.31
C LEU A 108 -8.40 4.35 12.40
N LEU A 109 -7.90 4.26 11.17
CA LEU A 109 -8.13 3.15 10.26
C LEU A 109 -6.82 2.39 10.08
N LEU A 110 -6.86 1.08 10.34
CA LEU A 110 -5.71 0.19 10.22
C LEU A 110 -5.92 -0.81 9.10
N ASP A 111 -4.91 -1.03 8.25
CA ASP A 111 -4.83 -2.22 7.40
C ASP A 111 -4.06 -3.28 8.17
N VAL A 112 -4.67 -4.42 8.39
CA VAL A 112 -4.12 -5.54 9.17
C VAL A 112 -3.94 -6.75 8.25
N LEU A 113 -2.77 -7.36 8.34
CA LEU A 113 -2.39 -8.54 7.58
C LEU A 113 -1.89 -9.62 8.53
N THR A 114 -2.58 -10.74 8.59
CA THR A 114 -2.21 -11.86 9.49
C THR A 114 -2.14 -13.18 8.72
N PRO A 115 -1.32 -14.16 9.18
CA PRO A 115 -1.24 -15.46 8.53
C PRO A 115 -2.57 -16.24 8.60
N ASP A 116 -3.36 -16.03 9.65
CA ASP A 116 -4.58 -16.76 9.92
C ASP A 116 -5.55 -15.99 10.83
N PHE A 117 -6.76 -16.52 10.99
CA PHE A 117 -7.78 -15.94 11.86
C PHE A 117 -7.44 -16.00 13.34
N ALA A 118 -6.68 -17.01 13.80
CA ALA A 118 -6.29 -17.11 15.20
C ALA A 118 -5.33 -15.97 15.59
N THR A 119 -4.41 -15.63 14.70
CA THR A 119 -3.51 -14.47 14.86
C THR A 119 -4.28 -13.16 14.82
N LEU A 120 -5.27 -13.02 13.91
CA LEU A 120 -6.15 -11.86 13.90
C LEU A 120 -6.93 -11.74 15.22
N ALA A 121 -7.53 -12.83 15.72
CA ALA A 121 -8.26 -12.83 16.96
C ALA A 121 -7.40 -12.36 18.14
N ARG A 122 -6.18 -12.91 18.29
CA ARG A 122 -5.24 -12.46 19.35
C ARG A 122 -4.87 -10.98 19.21
N LEU A 123 -4.62 -10.52 17.98
CA LEU A 123 -4.33 -9.10 17.75
C LEU A 123 -5.49 -8.20 18.21
N LEU A 124 -6.73 -8.56 17.90
CA LEU A 124 -7.89 -7.77 18.29
C LEU A 124 -8.10 -7.79 19.80
N THR A 125 -8.20 -8.99 20.42
CA THR A 125 -8.67 -9.16 21.78
C THR A 125 -7.57 -8.99 22.85
N GLU A 126 -6.31 -9.31 22.53
CA GLU A 126 -5.23 -9.30 23.52
C GLU A 126 -4.31 -8.08 23.37
N ARG A 127 -4.32 -7.44 22.17
CA ARG A 127 -3.41 -6.32 21.90
C ARG A 127 -4.14 -5.02 21.61
N LEU A 128 -5.05 -4.96 20.64
CA LEU A 128 -5.73 -3.71 20.27
C LEU A 128 -6.73 -3.26 21.35
N ASP A 129 -7.52 -4.18 21.90
CA ASP A 129 -8.46 -3.88 22.99
C ASP A 129 -7.76 -3.38 24.26
N THR A 130 -6.50 -3.76 24.45
CA THR A 130 -5.71 -3.41 25.66
C THR A 130 -4.88 -2.14 25.50
N VAL A 131 -4.82 -1.53 24.31
CA VAL A 131 -4.08 -0.28 24.09
C VAL A 131 -4.71 0.86 24.87
N PRO A 132 -3.98 1.51 25.81
CA PRO A 132 -4.55 2.60 26.61
C PRO A 132 -5.05 3.76 25.74
N GLY A 133 -6.33 4.06 25.82
CA GLY A 133 -7.00 5.10 25.05
C GLY A 133 -7.79 4.59 23.86
N VAL A 134 -7.77 3.30 23.54
CA VAL A 134 -8.75 2.66 22.66
C VAL A 134 -10.04 2.47 23.44
N THR A 135 -11.18 2.80 22.82
CA THR A 135 -12.52 2.71 23.42
C THR A 135 -13.44 1.74 22.69
N ALA A 136 -13.13 1.44 21.42
CA ALA A 136 -13.81 0.41 20.64
C ALA A 136 -12.92 -0.05 19.50
N VAL A 137 -13.05 -1.34 19.15
CA VAL A 137 -12.39 -1.99 18.03
C VAL A 137 -13.48 -2.58 17.13
N ASP A 138 -13.54 -2.12 15.87
CA ASP A 138 -14.47 -2.64 14.87
C ASP A 138 -13.68 -3.19 13.69
N CYS A 139 -13.81 -4.49 13.43
CA CYS A 139 -13.03 -5.22 12.44
C CYS A 139 -13.87 -5.58 11.21
N ARG A 140 -13.39 -5.19 10.04
CA ARG A 140 -13.92 -5.55 8.73
C ARG A 140 -12.96 -6.52 8.07
N ILE A 141 -13.31 -7.79 8.00
CA ILE A 141 -12.49 -8.82 7.35
C ILE A 141 -12.72 -8.72 5.85
N ALA A 142 -11.64 -8.62 5.07
CA ALA A 142 -11.75 -8.63 3.63
C ALA A 142 -12.16 -10.02 3.12
N THR A 143 -13.25 -10.10 2.38
CA THR A 143 -13.69 -11.30 1.69
C THR A 143 -13.10 -11.39 0.29
N SER A 144 -12.79 -10.23 -0.32
CA SER A 144 -11.98 -10.11 -1.54
C SER A 144 -11.32 -8.74 -1.62
N LEU A 145 -10.13 -8.69 -2.25
CA LEU A 145 -9.44 -7.45 -2.58
C LEU A 145 -9.55 -7.21 -4.08
N HIS A 146 -10.19 -6.13 -4.47
CA HIS A 146 -10.46 -5.80 -5.88
C HIS A 146 -9.39 -4.87 -6.46
N MET A 147 -8.91 -3.91 -5.67
CA MET A 147 -7.84 -2.99 -6.02
C MET A 147 -6.86 -2.90 -4.86
N GLU A 148 -5.58 -3.06 -5.16
CA GLU A 148 -4.48 -2.91 -4.22
C GLU A 148 -3.54 -1.79 -4.67
N GLY A 149 -2.88 -1.16 -3.71
CA GLY A 149 -1.93 -0.08 -3.99
C GLY A 149 -0.77 -0.46 -4.92
N THR A 150 -0.49 -1.76 -5.11
CA THR A 150 0.49 -2.26 -6.10
C THR A 150 0.07 -2.01 -7.54
N ARG A 151 -1.22 -1.87 -7.82
CA ARG A 151 -1.78 -1.61 -9.16
C ARG A 151 -1.94 -0.12 -9.48
N TRP A 152 -1.91 0.74 -8.48
CA TRP A 152 -2.01 2.17 -8.68
C TRP A 152 -0.76 2.78 -9.30
N ARG A 153 -0.92 3.75 -10.21
CA ARG A 153 0.16 4.42 -10.95
C ARG A 153 0.00 5.94 -10.93
N LEU A 154 1.12 6.63 -10.90
CA LEU A 154 1.20 8.10 -10.84
C LEU A 154 0.72 8.80 -12.12
N ARG A 155 0.72 8.10 -13.27
CA ARG A 155 0.29 8.59 -14.57
C ARG A 155 1.09 9.80 -15.11
N SER A 156 2.37 9.90 -14.75
CA SER A 156 3.29 10.94 -15.25
C SER A 156 4.05 10.53 -16.52
N LEU A 157 3.94 9.27 -16.96
CA LEU A 157 4.53 8.78 -18.21
C LEU A 157 3.49 8.78 -19.33
N ASP A 158 3.93 9.18 -20.53
CA ASP A 158 3.12 9.08 -21.74
C ASP A 158 3.03 7.62 -22.26
N PRO A 159 2.09 7.31 -23.17
CA PRO A 159 1.92 5.97 -23.72
C PRO A 159 3.16 5.42 -24.43
N ALA A 160 3.96 6.28 -25.10
CA ALA A 160 5.18 5.83 -25.80
C ALA A 160 6.28 5.46 -24.81
N GLN A 161 6.42 6.21 -23.70
CA GLN A 161 7.33 5.89 -22.62
C GLN A 161 6.94 4.57 -21.95
N LEU A 162 5.65 4.36 -21.67
CA LEU A 162 5.14 3.11 -21.11
C LEU A 162 5.36 1.92 -22.04
N ALA A 163 5.15 2.09 -23.34
CA ALA A 163 5.43 1.05 -24.34
C ALA A 163 6.91 0.67 -24.37
N ARG A 164 7.83 1.67 -24.29
CA ARG A 164 9.29 1.45 -24.24
C ARG A 164 9.75 0.77 -22.95
N LEU A 165 9.07 1.03 -21.83
CA LEU A 165 9.35 0.30 -20.57
C LEU A 165 8.99 -1.18 -20.68
N GLY A 166 8.20 -1.55 -21.68
CA GLY A 166 7.62 -2.87 -21.80
C GLY A 166 6.57 -3.10 -20.70
N ALA A 167 5.49 -3.78 -21.03
CA ALA A 167 4.56 -4.26 -20.01
C ALA A 167 5.32 -5.21 -19.09
N ALA A 168 5.80 -4.72 -17.98
CA ALA A 168 6.31 -5.56 -16.88
C ALA A 168 5.11 -6.17 -16.14
N GLY A 169 4.26 -6.83 -16.89
CA GLY A 169 3.36 -7.82 -16.38
C GLY A 169 4.07 -9.16 -16.55
N ALA A 170 4.84 -9.58 -15.57
CA ALA A 170 4.79 -11.01 -15.30
C ALA A 170 3.29 -11.26 -15.10
N ARG A 171 2.64 -11.92 -16.04
CA ARG A 171 1.31 -12.49 -15.84
C ARG A 171 1.46 -13.36 -14.62
N GLU A 172 0.97 -12.86 -13.49
CA GLU A 172 0.85 -13.66 -12.29
C GLU A 172 0.06 -14.88 -12.72
N SER A 173 0.66 -16.05 -12.56
CA SER A 173 -0.08 -17.27 -12.78
C SER A 173 -1.07 -17.36 -11.64
N ALA A 174 -2.31 -16.95 -11.89
CA ALA A 174 -3.38 -16.94 -10.90
C ALA A 174 -3.58 -18.34 -10.25
N ASP A 175 -3.07 -19.40 -10.88
CA ASP A 175 -3.24 -20.79 -10.47
C ASP A 175 -1.99 -21.44 -9.90
N ALA A 176 -0.84 -20.71 -9.77
CA ALA A 176 0.34 -21.31 -9.18
C ALA A 176 0.09 -21.62 -7.69
N PRO A 177 0.39 -22.85 -7.22
CA PRO A 177 0.23 -23.18 -5.82
C PRO A 177 1.14 -22.30 -4.96
N LEU A 178 0.55 -21.64 -3.95
CA LEU A 178 1.28 -20.85 -2.98
C LEU A 178 1.96 -21.81 -2.00
N SER A 179 3.27 -21.93 -2.11
CA SER A 179 4.06 -22.66 -1.10
C SER A 179 4.39 -21.74 0.07
N GLU A 180 4.36 -22.28 1.29
CA GLU A 180 4.80 -21.55 2.48
C GLU A 180 6.24 -21.05 2.31
N PRO A 181 6.55 -19.79 2.67
CA PRO A 181 7.90 -19.26 2.66
C PRO A 181 8.75 -20.01 3.70
N ASP A 182 9.86 -20.56 3.25
CA ASP A 182 10.85 -21.16 4.15
C ASP A 182 11.67 -20.07 4.88
N ALA A 183 12.59 -20.48 5.76
CA ALA A 183 13.40 -19.57 6.54
C ALA A 183 14.26 -18.61 5.67
N LEU A 184 14.75 -19.06 4.53
CA LEU A 184 15.50 -18.19 3.60
C LEU A 184 14.56 -17.22 2.89
N ASP A 185 13.39 -17.68 2.44
CA ASP A 185 12.40 -16.83 1.81
C ASP A 185 11.98 -15.69 2.75
N ARG A 186 11.73 -15.99 4.04
CA ARG A 186 11.36 -14.98 5.05
C ARG A 186 12.46 -13.94 5.26
N ARG A 187 13.74 -14.35 5.32
CA ARG A 187 14.87 -13.39 5.40
C ARG A 187 14.96 -12.51 4.15
N LEU A 188 14.79 -13.09 2.95
CA LEU A 188 14.79 -12.35 1.70
C LEU A 188 13.65 -11.33 1.66
N ILE A 189 12.44 -11.73 2.05
CA ILE A 189 11.28 -10.85 2.10
C ILE A 189 11.52 -9.72 3.08
N GLU A 190 11.97 -10.00 4.31
CA GLU A 190 12.22 -8.98 5.33
C GLU A 190 13.26 -7.95 4.87
N ALA A 191 14.33 -8.38 4.22
CA ALA A 191 15.32 -7.47 3.65
C ALA A 191 14.74 -6.59 2.55
N LEU A 192 13.88 -7.17 1.67
CA LEU A 192 13.25 -6.46 0.56
C LEU A 192 12.07 -5.56 1.00
N VAL A 193 11.42 -5.84 2.12
CA VAL A 193 10.45 -4.93 2.75
C VAL A 193 11.17 -3.64 3.18
N ARG A 194 12.39 -3.71 3.67
CA ARG A 194 13.17 -2.52 4.07
C ARG A 194 13.72 -1.75 2.86
N ASP A 195 14.24 -2.47 1.87
CA ASP A 195 14.75 -1.90 0.61
C ASP A 195 14.54 -2.87 -0.56
N GLY A 196 13.51 -2.60 -1.35
CA GLY A 196 13.16 -3.41 -2.50
C GLY A 196 14.15 -3.34 -3.67
N ARG A 197 15.11 -2.41 -3.63
CA ARG A 197 16.15 -2.24 -4.66
C ARG A 197 17.54 -2.71 -4.24
N LEU A 198 17.67 -3.44 -3.13
CA LEU A 198 18.95 -4.08 -2.78
C LEU A 198 19.51 -4.83 -3.99
N SER A 199 20.82 -4.67 -4.27
CA SER A 199 21.49 -5.48 -5.28
C SER A 199 21.41 -6.97 -4.93
N TRP A 200 21.50 -7.83 -5.93
CA TRP A 200 21.44 -9.28 -5.66
C TRP A 200 22.59 -9.74 -4.76
N THR A 201 23.77 -9.09 -4.87
CA THR A 201 24.93 -9.34 -4.01
C THR A 201 24.64 -8.93 -2.57
N ALA A 202 24.20 -7.69 -2.32
CA ALA A 202 23.89 -7.20 -0.98
C ALA A 202 22.74 -7.97 -0.33
N LEU A 203 21.73 -8.35 -1.11
CA LEU A 203 20.63 -9.19 -0.62
C LEU A 203 21.11 -10.57 -0.21
N ALA A 204 21.96 -11.19 -1.03
CA ALA A 204 22.52 -12.51 -0.78
C ALA A 204 23.40 -12.53 0.47
N GLU A 205 24.30 -11.57 0.60
CA GLU A 205 25.17 -11.38 1.79
C GLU A 205 24.32 -11.24 3.06
N ARG A 206 23.31 -10.37 3.03
CA ARG A 206 22.42 -10.13 4.19
C ARG A 206 21.63 -11.37 4.61
N CYS A 207 21.30 -12.24 3.65
CA CYS A 207 20.43 -13.41 3.89
C CYS A 207 21.20 -14.73 3.99
N GLY A 208 22.52 -14.74 3.86
CA GLY A 208 23.34 -15.96 3.92
C GLY A 208 23.06 -16.89 2.72
N ALA A 209 23.03 -16.34 1.49
CA ALA A 209 22.75 -17.07 0.27
C ALA A 209 23.71 -16.65 -0.87
N SER A 210 23.69 -17.35 -2.00
CA SER A 210 24.35 -16.87 -3.23
C SER A 210 23.44 -15.88 -3.96
N PRO A 211 24.00 -14.92 -4.74
CA PRO A 211 23.21 -13.99 -5.56
C PRO A 211 22.27 -14.71 -6.55
N ALA A 212 22.69 -15.82 -7.13
CA ALA A 212 21.88 -16.64 -8.02
C ALA A 212 20.69 -17.28 -7.28
N THR A 213 20.92 -17.78 -6.06
CA THR A 213 19.88 -18.35 -5.21
C THR A 213 18.88 -17.28 -4.78
N ALA A 214 19.33 -16.11 -4.30
CA ALA A 214 18.47 -15.01 -3.92
C ALA A 214 17.58 -14.56 -5.10
N ARG A 215 18.16 -14.37 -6.29
CA ARG A 215 17.43 -14.00 -7.51
C ARG A 215 16.38 -15.05 -7.90
N ARG A 216 16.73 -16.34 -7.88
CA ARG A 216 15.79 -17.43 -8.22
C ARG A 216 14.62 -17.48 -7.24
N ARG A 217 14.91 -17.37 -5.92
CA ARG A 217 13.88 -17.39 -4.87
C ARG A 217 12.91 -16.20 -4.98
N VAL A 218 13.44 -14.99 -5.13
CA VAL A 218 12.61 -13.80 -5.29
C VAL A 218 11.74 -13.90 -6.55
N ARG A 219 12.27 -14.39 -7.67
CA ARG A 219 11.49 -14.64 -8.89
C ARG A 219 10.36 -15.65 -8.66
N ARG A 220 10.61 -16.72 -7.91
CA ARG A 220 9.58 -17.71 -7.56
C ARG A 220 8.47 -17.05 -6.72
N LEU A 221 8.85 -16.28 -5.69
CA LEU A 221 7.90 -15.60 -4.80
C LEU A 221 7.04 -14.56 -5.55
N THR A 222 7.63 -13.86 -6.51
CA THR A 222 6.86 -12.91 -7.34
C THR A 222 5.99 -13.61 -8.38
N ALA A 223 6.48 -14.67 -9.01
CA ALA A 223 5.71 -15.43 -10.00
C ALA A 223 4.50 -16.16 -9.40
N SER A 224 4.59 -16.59 -8.12
CA SER A 224 3.46 -17.18 -7.40
C SER A 224 2.45 -16.14 -6.89
N GLY A 225 2.75 -14.84 -7.03
CA GLY A 225 1.91 -13.78 -6.47
C GLY A 225 1.97 -13.65 -4.94
N LEU A 226 2.87 -14.37 -4.26
CA LEU A 226 3.05 -14.23 -2.82
C LEU A 226 3.71 -12.90 -2.46
N LEU A 227 4.63 -12.42 -3.30
CA LEU A 227 5.38 -11.19 -3.16
C LEU A 227 5.16 -10.28 -4.36
N ALA A 228 4.94 -9.02 -4.11
CA ALA A 228 4.96 -7.97 -5.12
C ALA A 228 5.94 -6.86 -4.71
N PHE A 229 6.30 -6.02 -5.67
CA PHE A 229 7.08 -4.82 -5.39
C PHE A 229 6.23 -3.57 -5.63
N ARG A 230 6.45 -2.58 -4.79
CA ARG A 230 5.76 -1.30 -4.86
C ARG A 230 6.77 -0.16 -4.76
N CYS A 231 6.53 0.92 -5.51
CA CYS A 231 7.23 2.19 -5.34
C CYS A 231 6.24 3.19 -4.76
N ASP A 232 6.50 3.64 -3.54
CA ASP A 232 5.75 4.68 -2.86
C ASP A 232 6.53 6.00 -2.86
N MET A 233 5.81 7.09 -2.64
CA MET A 233 6.39 8.42 -2.46
C MET A 233 5.61 9.22 -1.41
N ALA A 234 6.25 10.25 -0.88
CA ALA A 234 5.66 11.17 0.07
C ALA A 234 4.45 11.91 -0.52
N ALA A 235 3.40 12.10 0.27
CA ALA A 235 2.18 12.75 -0.18
C ALA A 235 2.42 14.18 -0.67
N GLY A 236 3.33 14.92 -0.03
CA GLY A 236 3.68 16.28 -0.42
C GLY A 236 4.20 16.40 -1.86
N LEU A 237 4.93 15.39 -2.36
CA LEU A 237 5.42 15.36 -3.74
C LEU A 237 4.32 15.06 -4.78
N MET A 238 3.17 14.56 -4.33
CA MET A 238 2.01 14.27 -5.17
C MET A 238 0.95 15.39 -5.12
N GLY A 239 1.28 16.57 -4.61
CA GLY A 239 0.33 17.65 -4.41
C GLY A 239 -0.54 17.52 -3.15
N GLY A 240 -0.17 16.62 -2.22
CA GLY A 240 -0.88 16.45 -0.95
C GLY A 240 -2.29 15.85 -1.10
N PRO A 241 -2.45 14.71 -1.78
CA PRO A 241 -3.78 14.14 -1.96
C PRO A 241 -4.43 13.83 -0.62
N VAL A 242 -5.72 14.02 -0.54
CA VAL A 242 -6.56 13.72 0.63
C VAL A 242 -7.05 12.28 0.50
N PRO A 243 -6.61 11.34 1.36
CA PRO A 243 -7.15 9.99 1.37
C PRO A 243 -8.56 10.01 1.96
N VAL A 244 -9.51 9.41 1.25
CA VAL A 244 -10.89 9.27 1.72
C VAL A 244 -11.29 7.81 1.57
N THR A 245 -11.65 7.18 2.68
CA THR A 245 -12.18 5.82 2.67
C THR A 245 -13.70 5.87 2.74
N PHE A 246 -14.34 5.41 1.67
CA PHE A 246 -15.77 5.23 1.57
C PHE A 246 -16.13 3.85 2.11
N LEU A 247 -17.06 3.82 3.05
CA LEU A 247 -17.77 2.61 3.46
C LEU A 247 -19.14 2.62 2.78
N GLY A 248 -19.56 1.46 2.31
CA GLY A 248 -20.82 1.38 1.59
C GLY A 248 -21.43 -0.02 1.59
N ARG A 249 -22.66 -0.06 1.14
CA ARG A 249 -23.45 -1.29 1.05
C ARG A 249 -24.03 -1.45 -0.34
N VAL A 250 -23.91 -2.67 -0.87
CA VAL A 250 -24.61 -3.14 -2.06
C VAL A 250 -25.32 -4.46 -1.75
N ALA A 251 -26.33 -4.83 -2.55
CA ALA A 251 -26.88 -6.17 -2.47
C ALA A 251 -25.80 -7.22 -2.79
N ALA A 252 -25.85 -8.38 -2.13
CA ALA A 252 -24.83 -9.41 -2.29
C ALA A 252 -24.60 -9.85 -3.76
N ARG A 253 -25.68 -9.87 -4.57
CA ARG A 253 -25.61 -10.18 -6.00
C ARG A 253 -24.84 -9.15 -6.82
N ASP A 254 -24.71 -7.91 -6.34
CA ASP A 254 -24.13 -6.78 -7.08
C ASP A 254 -22.67 -6.53 -6.68
N ILE A 255 -22.14 -7.25 -5.67
CA ILE A 255 -20.78 -7.06 -5.14
C ILE A 255 -19.71 -7.25 -6.22
N GLY A 256 -19.89 -8.20 -7.14
CA GLY A 256 -18.97 -8.45 -8.24
C GLY A 256 -18.88 -7.29 -9.25
N GLY A 257 -19.93 -6.47 -9.39
CA GLY A 257 -19.94 -5.29 -10.28
C GLY A 257 -19.14 -4.10 -9.72
N VAL A 258 -18.95 -4.07 -8.39
CA VAL A 258 -18.22 -2.98 -7.71
C VAL A 258 -16.76 -2.93 -8.14
N GLU A 259 -16.12 -4.10 -8.29
CA GLU A 259 -14.71 -4.22 -8.67
C GLU A 259 -14.39 -3.43 -9.95
N GLY A 260 -15.11 -3.68 -11.03
CA GLY A 260 -14.83 -3.07 -12.33
C GLY A 260 -14.94 -1.55 -12.30
N VAL A 261 -15.90 -1.02 -11.54
CA VAL A 261 -16.12 0.43 -11.42
C VAL A 261 -15.03 1.08 -10.57
N LEU A 262 -14.71 0.51 -9.40
CA LEU A 262 -13.70 1.09 -8.50
C LEU A 262 -12.28 0.96 -9.07
N ALA A 263 -11.94 -0.18 -9.67
CA ALA A 263 -10.62 -0.39 -10.29
C ALA A 263 -10.37 0.51 -11.51
N ALA A 264 -11.43 1.00 -12.17
CA ALA A 264 -11.32 1.93 -13.28
C ALA A 264 -11.04 3.38 -12.83
N LEU A 265 -11.26 3.71 -11.55
CA LEU A 265 -11.01 5.06 -11.04
C LEU A 265 -9.51 5.31 -10.84
N PRO A 266 -8.95 6.37 -11.44
CA PRO A 266 -7.54 6.72 -11.27
C PRO A 266 -7.14 6.99 -9.84
N GLU A 267 -8.06 7.50 -9.05
CA GLU A 267 -7.89 7.86 -7.65
C GLU A 267 -7.98 6.66 -6.70
N CYS A 268 -8.51 5.53 -7.17
CA CYS A 268 -8.70 4.35 -6.33
C CYS A 268 -7.36 3.70 -5.96
N ARG A 269 -7.09 3.66 -4.67
CA ARG A 269 -5.88 3.04 -4.09
C ARG A 269 -6.14 1.66 -3.52
N LEU A 270 -7.34 1.46 -3.02
CA LEU A 270 -7.78 0.24 -2.37
C LEU A 270 -9.26 0.07 -2.61
N ALA A 271 -9.69 -1.12 -2.94
CA ALA A 271 -11.09 -1.51 -2.95
C ALA A 271 -11.22 -2.96 -2.49
N ALA A 272 -12.13 -3.21 -1.56
CA ALA A 272 -12.36 -4.51 -0.98
C ALA A 272 -13.85 -4.77 -0.75
N ALA A 273 -14.25 -6.02 -0.91
CA ALA A 273 -15.45 -6.51 -0.27
C ALA A 273 -15.09 -6.94 1.16
N VAL A 274 -15.92 -6.56 2.13
CA VAL A 274 -15.64 -6.76 3.55
C VAL A 274 -16.85 -7.33 4.30
N THR A 275 -16.60 -7.89 5.48
CA THR A 275 -17.66 -8.29 6.42
C THR A 275 -18.21 -7.08 7.18
N GLY A 276 -19.37 -7.23 7.80
CA GLY A 276 -19.97 -6.24 8.68
C GLY A 276 -21.22 -5.58 8.08
N PRO A 277 -21.70 -4.47 8.66
CA PRO A 277 -22.88 -3.77 8.17
C PRO A 277 -22.66 -3.12 6.80
N ASP A 278 -21.42 -2.77 6.48
CA ASP A 278 -20.97 -2.31 5.17
C ASP A 278 -20.19 -3.44 4.52
N ASN A 279 -20.48 -3.75 3.25
CA ASN A 279 -19.82 -4.82 2.54
C ASN A 279 -18.88 -4.34 1.42
N VAL A 280 -18.71 -3.01 1.29
CA VAL A 280 -17.77 -2.36 0.38
C VAL A 280 -16.92 -1.37 1.17
N LEU A 281 -15.60 -1.43 0.99
CA LEU A 281 -14.63 -0.46 1.47
C LEU A 281 -13.77 -0.01 0.29
N ALA A 282 -13.67 1.30 0.06
CA ALA A 282 -12.84 1.84 -1.01
C ALA A 282 -12.10 3.11 -0.56
N THR A 283 -10.78 3.11 -0.69
CA THR A 283 -9.95 4.29 -0.40
C THR A 283 -9.54 4.96 -1.70
N LEU A 284 -9.94 6.22 -1.85
CA LEU A 284 -9.58 7.09 -2.97
C LEU A 284 -8.63 8.20 -2.47
N TRP A 285 -7.68 8.56 -3.29
CA TRP A 285 -6.82 9.72 -3.08
C TRP A 285 -7.32 10.87 -3.94
N LEU A 286 -7.93 11.86 -3.31
CA LEU A 286 -8.57 13.00 -3.95
C LEU A 286 -7.66 14.22 -3.92
N GLY A 287 -7.83 15.15 -4.87
CA GLY A 287 -7.07 16.38 -4.91
C GLY A 287 -7.43 17.33 -3.75
N ASP A 288 -8.69 17.34 -3.36
CA ASP A 288 -9.20 18.12 -2.24
C ASP A 288 -10.50 17.51 -1.66
N VAL A 289 -10.93 18.00 -0.51
CA VAL A 289 -12.16 17.54 0.15
C VAL A 289 -13.44 17.84 -0.64
N GLY A 290 -13.44 18.87 -1.47
CA GLY A 290 -14.59 19.21 -2.33
C GLY A 290 -14.86 18.17 -3.40
N GLU A 291 -13.88 17.32 -3.73
CA GLU A 291 -14.07 16.20 -4.66
C GLU A 291 -14.91 15.06 -4.10
N ILE A 292 -15.08 14.98 -2.77
CA ILE A 292 -15.82 13.88 -2.13
C ILE A 292 -17.21 13.72 -2.72
N GLN A 293 -17.99 14.80 -2.78
CA GLN A 293 -19.36 14.76 -3.31
C GLN A 293 -19.41 14.43 -4.78
N ARG A 294 -18.45 14.96 -5.57
CA ARG A 294 -18.36 14.65 -7.02
C ARG A 294 -18.08 13.18 -7.25
N ARG A 295 -17.16 12.59 -6.46
CA ARG A 295 -16.82 11.17 -6.56
C ARG A 295 -17.95 10.27 -6.09
N GLU A 296 -18.63 10.64 -5.02
CA GLU A 296 -19.83 9.93 -4.56
C GLU A 296 -20.94 9.94 -5.61
N ALA A 297 -21.25 11.10 -6.21
CA ALA A 297 -22.21 11.20 -7.28
C ALA A 297 -21.83 10.34 -8.50
N HIS A 298 -20.53 10.32 -8.84
CA HIS A 298 -20.01 9.45 -9.91
C HIS A 298 -20.18 7.96 -9.57
N LEU A 299 -19.88 7.56 -8.34
CA LEU A 299 -20.08 6.19 -7.88
C LEU A 299 -21.56 5.79 -7.91
N ALA A 300 -22.44 6.65 -7.41
CA ALA A 300 -23.89 6.41 -7.43
C ALA A 300 -24.43 6.25 -8.87
N ALA A 301 -23.93 7.03 -9.82
CA ALA A 301 -24.32 6.91 -11.22
C ALA A 301 -23.84 5.60 -11.88
N ARG A 302 -22.67 5.09 -11.48
CA ARG A 302 -22.07 3.86 -12.03
C ARG A 302 -22.50 2.58 -11.28
N LEU A 303 -22.88 2.73 -10.03
CA LEU A 303 -23.30 1.66 -9.12
C LEU A 303 -24.63 2.05 -8.45
N PRO A 304 -25.76 2.03 -9.15
CA PRO A 304 -27.05 2.49 -8.61
C PRO A 304 -27.49 1.79 -7.34
N GLY A 305 -27.00 0.56 -7.09
CA GLY A 305 -27.26 -0.20 -5.86
C GLY A 305 -26.34 0.13 -4.69
N LEU A 306 -25.31 0.98 -4.89
CA LEU A 306 -24.38 1.35 -3.82
C LEU A 306 -24.97 2.46 -2.96
N THR A 307 -25.11 2.18 -1.66
CA THR A 307 -25.38 3.20 -0.65
C THR A 307 -24.09 3.49 0.13
N VAL A 308 -23.53 4.68 0.00
CA VAL A 308 -22.40 5.14 0.81
C VAL A 308 -22.91 5.45 2.22
N THR A 309 -22.36 4.78 3.20
CA THR A 309 -22.79 4.87 4.62
C THR A 309 -21.87 5.76 5.45
N ASP A 310 -20.55 5.81 5.11
CA ASP A 310 -19.57 6.67 5.79
C ASP A 310 -18.45 7.10 4.85
N ARG A 311 -17.78 8.21 5.21
CA ARG A 311 -16.64 8.81 4.49
C ARG A 311 -15.58 9.19 5.51
N LEU A 312 -14.60 8.33 5.65
CA LEU A 312 -13.48 8.54 6.56
C LEU A 312 -12.41 9.38 5.85
N VAL A 313 -12.33 10.65 6.19
CA VAL A 313 -11.29 11.53 5.66
C VAL A 313 -10.01 11.30 6.46
N GLY A 314 -8.96 10.87 5.78
CA GLY A 314 -7.63 10.71 6.35
C GLY A 314 -6.96 12.07 6.57
N LEU A 315 -6.50 12.28 7.79
CA LEU A 315 -5.77 13.49 8.20
C LEU A 315 -4.26 13.31 8.09
N ARG A 316 -3.79 12.10 8.37
CA ARG A 316 -2.37 11.76 8.35
C ARG A 316 -2.20 10.24 8.27
N THR A 317 -1.30 9.79 7.42
CA THR A 317 -0.82 8.41 7.41
C THR A 317 0.43 8.30 8.29
N ALA A 318 0.36 7.62 9.43
CA ALA A 318 1.50 7.43 10.34
C ALA A 318 2.39 6.25 9.94
N LYS A 319 1.79 5.22 9.33
CA LYS A 319 2.48 4.03 8.79
C LYS A 319 1.83 3.62 7.48
N ARG A 320 2.63 3.26 6.47
CA ARG A 320 2.14 2.75 5.18
C ARG A 320 2.94 1.52 4.76
N MET A 321 2.26 0.38 4.69
CA MET A 321 2.85 -0.91 4.33
C MET A 321 4.17 -1.17 5.07
N GLY A 322 4.16 -0.96 6.40
CA GLY A 322 5.32 -1.16 7.26
C GLY A 322 6.30 0.02 7.37
N HIS A 323 6.16 1.08 6.57
CA HIS A 323 7.03 2.26 6.64
C HIS A 323 6.41 3.35 7.51
N LEU A 324 7.18 3.82 8.50
CA LEU A 324 6.80 4.94 9.36
C LEU A 324 6.96 6.25 8.60
N LEU A 325 5.99 7.14 8.71
CA LEU A 325 5.94 8.40 8.00
C LEU A 325 5.89 9.58 8.96
N ASP A 326 6.58 10.67 8.60
CA ASP A 326 6.44 11.96 9.26
C ASP A 326 5.16 12.71 8.83
N GLU A 327 5.02 13.95 9.28
CA GLU A 327 3.85 14.80 8.95
C GLU A 327 3.79 15.19 7.47
N ALA A 328 4.93 15.22 6.78
CA ALA A 328 5.01 15.46 5.34
C ALA A 328 4.78 14.18 4.50
N GLY A 329 4.57 13.03 5.16
CA GLY A 329 4.43 11.73 4.52
C GLY A 329 5.75 11.12 4.05
N ARG A 330 6.90 11.63 4.50
CA ARG A 330 8.24 11.10 4.20
C ARG A 330 8.54 9.90 5.06
N ARG A 331 9.21 8.92 4.49
CA ARG A 331 9.64 7.74 5.23
C ARG A 331 10.74 8.07 6.23
N THR A 332 10.51 7.77 7.51
CA THR A 332 11.46 7.97 8.61
C THR A 332 12.01 6.66 9.17
N GLY A 333 11.31 5.56 8.98
CA GLY A 333 11.69 4.26 9.51
C GLY A 333 10.90 3.12 8.89
N THR A 334 11.13 1.90 9.39
CA THR A 334 10.43 0.70 8.94
C THR A 334 10.19 -0.25 10.11
N VAL A 335 8.94 -0.61 10.32
CA VAL A 335 8.51 -1.77 11.12
C VAL A 335 8.00 -2.80 10.11
N PRO A 336 8.81 -3.81 9.77
CA PRO A 336 8.45 -4.76 8.71
C PRO A 336 7.15 -5.49 9.04
N ILE A 337 6.28 -5.60 8.05
CA ILE A 337 5.11 -6.45 8.17
C ILE A 337 5.53 -7.92 8.06
N ARG A 338 4.99 -8.78 8.92
CA ARG A 338 5.26 -10.23 8.95
C ARG A 338 3.96 -11.03 8.86
N PRO A 339 3.34 -11.03 7.70
CA PRO A 339 2.02 -11.66 7.52
C PRO A 339 2.10 -13.15 7.20
N TRP A 340 3.22 -13.85 7.42
CA TRP A 340 3.49 -15.26 7.13
C TRP A 340 3.93 -16.08 8.33
#